data_c16de933107a52aa8662196f58500d18
#
_entry.id   c16de933107a52aa8662196f58500d18
#
_cell.length_a   1.000
_cell.length_b   1.000
_cell.length_c   1.000
_cell.angle_alpha   90.00
_cell.angle_beta   90.00
_cell.angle_gamma   90.00
#
_symmetry.space_group_name_H-M   'P 1'
#
loop_
_entity.id
_entity.type
_entity.pdbx_description
1 polymer ?
#
loop_
_entity_poly.entity_id
_entity_poly.type
_entity_poly.pdbx_seq_one_letter_code
_entity_poly.pdbx_strand_id
1 'polypeptide(L)'
;MAGMKFDDPLTGGDIPVSTEHPVARPGKIVCIGRNYREHAKELGNDVPVEPLFFLKPSTSIIYEGDAIVLPPQSERVEFEGEIGIVIGSRLTKASEEATVDAIRGVIAVNDVTARDLQKKDSQWTRAKGFDSFCPIGNIATEFGDLSQLTVVTRVNGEERQRGSASDMVFSIPMLLSYVSHVMTLEPGDIVATGTPSGVAPISDGDVVEVEIIGLSKVSNPVTG
;
A
#
# COMPACT_ATOMS: atom_id res chain seq x y z
N MET A 1 14.99 -11.53 26.85
CA MET A 1 13.65 -10.90 27.05
C MET A 1 12.64 -11.87 26.49
N ALA A 2 11.67 -12.32 27.29
CA ALA A 2 10.65 -13.26 26.86
C ALA A 2 9.72 -12.54 25.86
N GLY A 3 9.55 -13.10 24.65
CA GLY A 3 8.63 -12.60 23.65
C GLY A 3 7.19 -12.66 24.19
N MET A 4 6.44 -11.59 23.95
CA MET A 4 5.03 -11.51 24.30
C MET A 4 4.27 -12.49 23.39
N LYS A 5 3.60 -13.47 23.99
CA LYS A 5 2.74 -14.41 23.28
C LYS A 5 1.32 -13.87 23.29
N PHE A 6 0.65 -13.95 22.14
CA PHE A 6 -0.78 -13.67 22.04
C PHE A 6 -1.48 -14.97 21.65
N ASP A 7 -2.49 -15.35 22.43
CA ASP A 7 -3.32 -16.51 22.09
C ASP A 7 -4.27 -16.16 20.94
N ASP A 8 -4.37 -17.04 19.95
CA ASP A 8 -5.40 -16.94 18.91
C ASP A 8 -6.77 -17.25 19.54
N PRO A 9 -7.70 -16.29 19.58
CA PRO A 9 -8.99 -16.48 20.21
C PRO A 9 -9.91 -17.49 19.48
N LEU A 10 -9.56 -17.91 18.27
CA LEU A 10 -10.37 -18.81 17.45
C LEU A 10 -9.86 -20.26 17.45
N THR A 11 -8.57 -20.49 17.55
CA THR A 11 -7.97 -21.81 17.46
C THR A 11 -7.23 -22.25 18.73
N GLY A 12 -6.98 -21.34 19.68
CA GLY A 12 -6.22 -21.59 20.91
C GLY A 12 -4.74 -21.92 20.67
N GLY A 13 -4.23 -21.71 19.46
CA GLY A 13 -2.84 -21.93 19.08
C GLY A 13 -1.99 -20.65 19.19
N ASP A 14 -0.70 -20.82 19.54
CA ASP A 14 0.27 -19.73 19.48
C ASP A 14 0.41 -19.28 18.00
N ILE A 15 0.06 -18.04 17.68
CA ILE A 15 0.40 -17.44 16.39
C ILE A 15 1.91 -17.14 16.45
N PRO A 16 2.75 -17.75 15.62
CA PRO A 16 4.16 -17.42 15.57
C PRO A 16 4.32 -15.98 15.08
N VAL A 17 4.59 -15.04 15.99
CA VAL A 17 4.99 -13.68 15.60
C VAL A 17 6.41 -13.78 15.07
N SER A 18 6.56 -13.82 13.75
CA SER A 18 7.89 -13.72 13.11
C SER A 18 8.52 -12.39 13.53
N THR A 19 9.63 -12.48 14.26
CA THR A 19 10.40 -11.29 14.72
C THR A 19 11.33 -10.73 13.64
N GLU A 20 11.25 -11.22 12.41
CA GLU A 20 12.22 -10.93 11.34
C GLU A 20 11.69 -9.97 10.26
N HIS A 21 10.44 -9.48 10.34
CA HIS A 21 9.96 -8.52 9.38
C HIS A 21 10.32 -7.09 9.77
N PRO A 22 10.97 -6.32 8.86
CA PRO A 22 11.54 -4.99 9.16
C PRO A 22 10.48 -3.90 9.42
N VAL A 23 9.22 -4.16 9.11
CA VAL A 23 8.10 -3.27 9.43
C VAL A 23 7.21 -4.00 10.44
N ALA A 24 7.27 -3.58 11.71
CA ALA A 24 6.30 -4.01 12.71
C ALA A 24 4.89 -3.65 12.20
N ARG A 25 3.86 -4.42 12.60
CA ARG A 25 2.47 -4.12 12.19
C ARG A 25 2.17 -2.65 12.44
N PRO A 26 1.83 -1.85 11.40
CA PRO A 26 1.50 -0.44 11.55
C PRO A 26 0.22 -0.28 12.37
N GLY A 27 0.08 0.86 13.04
CA GLY A 27 -1.16 1.25 13.68
C GLY A 27 -2.28 1.42 12.66
N LYS A 28 -1.93 1.95 11.49
CA LYS A 28 -2.82 2.10 10.33
C LYS A 28 -2.05 2.15 9.02
N ILE A 29 -2.77 1.83 7.93
CA ILE A 29 -2.31 2.01 6.55
C ILE A 29 -3.28 2.99 5.90
N VAL A 30 -2.78 4.18 5.56
CA VAL A 30 -3.54 5.21 4.85
C VAL A 30 -3.22 5.07 3.37
N CYS A 31 -4.24 4.88 2.55
CA CYS A 31 -4.09 4.73 1.10
C CYS A 31 -4.74 5.91 0.37
N ILE A 32 -4.07 6.43 -0.65
CA ILE A 32 -4.50 7.58 -1.43
C ILE A 32 -5.12 7.09 -2.74
N GLY A 33 -6.36 7.45 -2.98
CA GLY A 33 -7.04 7.16 -4.24
C GLY A 33 -6.81 8.24 -5.30
N ARG A 34 -6.69 7.82 -6.58
CA ARG A 34 -6.69 8.70 -7.77
C ARG A 34 -5.57 9.75 -7.79
N ASN A 35 -4.39 9.40 -7.32
CA ASN A 35 -3.25 10.33 -7.24
C ASN A 35 -2.39 10.40 -8.52
N TYR A 36 -2.75 9.64 -9.56
CA TYR A 36 -2.14 9.75 -10.90
C TYR A 36 -3.22 10.10 -11.91
N ARG A 37 -2.98 11.14 -12.73
CA ARG A 37 -3.95 11.68 -13.70
C ARG A 37 -4.43 10.63 -14.70
N GLU A 38 -3.48 9.86 -15.26
CA GLU A 38 -3.80 8.84 -16.25
C GLU A 38 -4.60 7.68 -15.64
N HIS A 39 -4.31 7.29 -14.40
CA HIS A 39 -5.10 6.28 -13.68
C HIS A 39 -6.53 6.75 -13.40
N ALA A 40 -6.72 8.00 -12.96
CA ALA A 40 -8.07 8.56 -12.76
C ALA A 40 -8.87 8.50 -14.08
N LYS A 41 -8.26 8.90 -15.20
CA LYS A 41 -8.85 8.85 -16.53
C LYS A 41 -9.16 7.42 -17.00
N GLU A 42 -8.24 6.47 -16.78
CA GLU A 42 -8.42 5.04 -17.09
C GLU A 42 -9.70 4.47 -16.47
N LEU A 43 -9.98 4.83 -15.23
CA LEU A 43 -11.18 4.41 -14.50
C LEU A 43 -12.42 5.29 -14.76
N GLY A 44 -12.33 6.28 -15.65
CA GLY A 44 -13.43 7.20 -15.96
C GLY A 44 -13.79 8.16 -14.83
N ASN A 45 -12.82 8.47 -13.96
CA ASN A 45 -13.00 9.38 -12.83
C ASN A 45 -12.36 10.73 -13.11
N ASP A 46 -12.91 11.78 -12.48
CA ASP A 46 -12.26 13.08 -12.43
C ASP A 46 -11.03 13.05 -11.52
N VAL A 47 -10.05 13.91 -11.84
CA VAL A 47 -8.91 14.18 -10.96
C VAL A 47 -9.43 14.93 -9.74
N PRO A 48 -9.21 14.43 -8.50
CA PRO A 48 -9.73 15.08 -7.32
C PRO A 48 -9.06 16.43 -7.07
N VAL A 49 -9.82 17.40 -6.51
CA VAL A 49 -9.30 18.72 -6.14
C VAL A 49 -8.56 18.73 -4.80
N GLU A 50 -8.76 17.70 -4.00
CA GLU A 50 -8.09 17.42 -2.72
C GLU A 50 -7.85 15.93 -2.55
N PRO A 51 -6.87 15.50 -1.73
CA PRO A 51 -6.57 14.09 -1.56
C PRO A 51 -7.78 13.28 -1.07
N LEU A 52 -8.12 12.23 -1.81
CA LEU A 52 -9.07 11.21 -1.39
C LEU A 52 -8.29 10.09 -0.72
N PHE A 53 -8.60 9.73 0.52
CA PHE A 53 -7.92 8.64 1.20
C PHE A 53 -8.89 7.71 1.94
N PHE A 54 -8.43 6.49 2.19
CA PHE A 54 -9.10 5.44 2.94
C PHE A 54 -8.09 4.64 3.75
N LEU A 55 -8.55 3.70 4.56
CA LEU A 55 -7.69 2.87 5.40
C LEU A 55 -7.77 1.41 4.97
N LYS A 56 -6.62 0.72 5.00
CA LYS A 56 -6.55 -0.74 5.01
C LYS A 56 -6.24 -1.22 6.44
N PRO A 57 -6.84 -2.33 6.89
CA PRO A 57 -6.51 -2.90 8.21
C PRO A 57 -5.08 -3.49 8.20
N SER A 58 -4.39 -3.41 9.32
CA SER A 58 -3.04 -3.99 9.46
C SER A 58 -3.01 -5.51 9.25
N THR A 59 -4.17 -6.18 9.39
CA THR A 59 -4.32 -7.62 9.14
C THR A 59 -4.29 -7.98 7.65
N SER A 60 -4.46 -7.01 6.74
CA SER A 60 -4.33 -7.24 5.30
C SER A 60 -2.89 -7.37 4.82
N ILE A 61 -1.90 -7.05 5.67
CA ILE A 61 -0.48 -7.11 5.31
C ILE A 61 -0.03 -8.55 5.11
N ILE A 62 0.69 -8.74 4.01
CA ILE A 62 1.52 -9.91 3.72
C ILE A 62 2.89 -9.46 3.21
N TYR A 63 3.84 -10.38 3.20
CA TYR A 63 5.24 -10.11 2.87
C TYR A 63 5.69 -10.88 1.63
N GLU A 64 6.97 -10.77 1.29
CA GLU A 64 7.60 -11.47 0.17
C GLU A 64 7.29 -12.97 0.22
N GLY A 65 6.75 -13.51 -0.87
CA GLY A 65 6.44 -14.94 -1.03
C GLY A 65 5.12 -15.41 -0.42
N ASP A 66 4.46 -14.62 0.44
CA ASP A 66 3.11 -14.94 0.92
C ASP A 66 2.09 -14.83 -0.23
N ALA A 67 1.02 -15.62 -0.18
CA ALA A 67 0.03 -15.62 -1.24
C ALA A 67 -1.00 -14.48 -1.12
N ILE A 68 -1.31 -13.82 -2.24
CA ILE A 68 -2.53 -13.02 -2.39
C ILE A 68 -3.68 -14.01 -2.57
N VAL A 69 -4.63 -14.04 -1.64
CA VAL A 69 -5.76 -14.99 -1.67
C VAL A 69 -6.98 -14.32 -2.29
N LEU A 70 -7.48 -14.89 -3.41
CA LEU A 70 -8.68 -14.38 -4.07
C LEU A 70 -9.91 -14.75 -3.24
N PRO A 71 -10.69 -13.76 -2.75
CA PRO A 71 -11.84 -14.05 -1.91
C PRO A 71 -13.03 -14.51 -2.76
N PRO A 72 -13.82 -15.51 -2.31
CA PRO A 72 -14.98 -15.99 -3.05
C PRO A 72 -16.13 -14.95 -3.17
N GLN A 73 -15.99 -13.81 -2.50
CA GLN A 73 -16.95 -12.71 -2.54
C GLN A 73 -16.73 -11.73 -3.71
N SER A 74 -15.61 -11.87 -4.43
CA SER A 74 -15.27 -10.97 -5.56
C SER A 74 -14.99 -11.79 -6.81
N GLU A 75 -15.55 -11.34 -7.93
CA GLU A 75 -15.29 -11.90 -9.25
C GLU A 75 -14.15 -11.17 -9.99
N ARG A 76 -13.63 -10.07 -9.41
CA ARG A 76 -12.60 -9.25 -10.05
C ARG A 76 -11.67 -8.60 -9.04
N VAL A 77 -10.53 -9.23 -8.82
CA VAL A 77 -9.44 -8.71 -8.01
C VAL A 77 -8.35 -8.14 -8.91
N GLU A 78 -7.85 -6.94 -8.60
CA GLU A 78 -6.83 -6.24 -9.37
C GLU A 78 -5.64 -5.85 -8.48
N PHE A 79 -4.45 -5.78 -9.09
CA PHE A 79 -3.26 -5.22 -8.45
C PHE A 79 -3.25 -3.68 -8.59
N GLU A 80 -2.64 -3.01 -7.61
CA GLU A 80 -2.35 -1.58 -7.62
C GLU A 80 -0.98 -1.35 -6.98
N GLY A 81 0.09 -1.31 -7.80
CA GLY A 81 1.45 -1.05 -7.31
C GLY A 81 1.66 0.41 -6.93
N GLU A 82 2.20 0.65 -5.74
CA GLU A 82 2.32 1.98 -5.15
C GLU A 82 3.66 2.20 -4.45
N ILE A 83 4.05 3.47 -4.37
CA ILE A 83 5.10 3.92 -3.45
C ILE A 83 4.49 4.04 -2.06
N GLY A 84 5.00 3.28 -1.10
CA GLY A 84 4.61 3.40 0.30
C GLY A 84 5.63 4.20 1.11
N ILE A 85 5.14 5.05 2.00
CA ILE A 85 5.96 5.84 2.92
C ILE A 85 5.77 5.30 4.34
N VAL A 86 6.87 4.95 4.98
CA VAL A 86 6.88 4.53 6.40
C VAL A 86 7.21 5.73 7.27
N ILE A 87 6.34 6.02 8.21
CA ILE A 87 6.51 7.14 9.14
C ILE A 87 7.56 6.79 10.21
N GLY A 88 8.50 7.67 10.45
CA GLY A 88 9.58 7.51 11.43
C GLY A 88 9.37 8.31 12.71
N SER A 89 8.74 9.47 12.62
CA SER A 89 8.40 10.29 13.78
C SER A 89 6.98 10.83 13.66
N ARG A 90 6.38 11.15 14.82
CA ARG A 90 4.97 11.55 14.90
C ARG A 90 4.69 12.84 14.12
N LEU A 91 3.63 12.82 13.30
CA LEU A 91 3.13 13.96 12.54
C LEU A 91 1.70 14.31 12.98
N THR A 92 1.48 15.56 13.40
CA THR A 92 0.17 16.11 13.73
C THR A 92 0.12 17.55 13.25
N LYS A 93 -0.78 17.87 12.32
CA LYS A 93 -0.92 19.21 11.71
C LYS A 93 0.42 19.78 11.23
N ALA A 94 1.20 18.93 10.56
CA ALA A 94 2.56 19.23 10.13
C ALA A 94 2.56 20.01 8.80
N SER A 95 3.54 20.91 8.61
CA SER A 95 3.81 21.50 7.30
C SER A 95 4.45 20.48 6.35
N GLU A 96 4.42 20.74 5.05
CA GLU A 96 5.05 19.84 4.05
C GLU A 96 6.55 19.66 4.33
N GLU A 97 7.27 20.71 4.70
CA GLU A 97 8.71 20.63 5.01
C GLU A 97 8.97 19.70 6.20
N ALA A 98 8.16 19.79 7.26
CA ALA A 98 8.32 18.97 8.46
C ALA A 98 8.01 17.49 8.19
N THR A 99 7.23 17.17 7.15
CA THR A 99 6.90 15.77 6.83
C THR A 99 8.08 15.00 6.26
N VAL A 100 8.98 15.66 5.53
CA VAL A 100 10.13 15.00 4.89
C VAL A 100 11.07 14.42 5.95
N ASP A 101 11.34 15.17 7.02
CA ASP A 101 12.20 14.75 8.12
C ASP A 101 11.57 13.62 8.97
N ALA A 102 10.26 13.42 8.85
CA ALA A 102 9.54 12.39 9.57
C ALA A 102 9.47 11.04 8.83
N ILE A 103 9.97 10.97 7.61
CA ILE A 103 9.98 9.73 6.83
C ILE A 103 11.10 8.81 7.33
N ARG A 104 10.74 7.59 7.75
CA ARG A 104 11.71 6.53 8.07
C ARG A 104 12.29 5.87 6.82
N GLY A 105 11.49 5.75 5.77
CA GLY A 105 11.89 5.10 4.54
C GLY A 105 10.73 4.87 3.59
N VAL A 106 11.04 4.25 2.46
CA VAL A 106 10.09 3.90 1.41
C VAL A 106 9.97 2.39 1.27
N ILE A 107 8.79 1.91 0.87
CA ILE A 107 8.48 0.49 0.64
C ILE A 107 7.64 0.33 -0.62
N ALA A 108 7.81 -0.78 -1.34
CA ALA A 108 6.86 -1.21 -2.34
C ALA A 108 5.56 -1.67 -1.65
N VAL A 109 4.41 -1.25 -2.17
CA VAL A 109 3.08 -1.65 -1.67
C VAL A 109 2.24 -2.11 -2.85
N ASN A 110 1.44 -3.18 -2.66
CA ASN A 110 0.38 -3.54 -3.59
C ASN A 110 -0.98 -3.33 -2.89
N ASP A 111 -1.70 -2.28 -3.29
CA ASP A 111 -3.05 -2.01 -2.78
C ASP A 111 -4.09 -2.87 -3.52
N VAL A 112 -4.03 -4.19 -3.29
CA VAL A 112 -4.93 -5.17 -3.92
C VAL A 112 -6.39 -4.79 -3.70
N THR A 113 -7.18 -4.89 -4.76
CA THR A 113 -8.52 -4.32 -4.82
C THR A 113 -9.54 -5.30 -5.42
N ALA A 114 -10.60 -5.63 -4.69
CA ALA A 114 -11.80 -6.27 -5.23
C ALA A 114 -12.62 -5.22 -5.98
N ARG A 115 -12.39 -5.10 -7.29
CA ARG A 115 -12.86 -3.98 -8.11
C ARG A 115 -14.38 -3.92 -8.29
N ASP A 116 -15.03 -5.06 -8.34
CA ASP A 116 -16.48 -5.18 -8.39
C ASP A 116 -17.13 -4.69 -7.08
N LEU A 117 -16.52 -5.04 -5.93
CA LEU A 117 -17.00 -4.57 -4.62
C LEU A 117 -16.73 -3.08 -4.43
N GLN A 118 -15.58 -2.56 -4.92
CA GLN A 118 -15.28 -1.13 -4.88
C GLN A 118 -16.33 -0.29 -5.63
N LYS A 119 -16.85 -0.81 -6.75
CA LYS A 119 -17.91 -0.14 -7.53
C LYS A 119 -19.28 -0.26 -6.88
N LYS A 120 -19.53 -1.35 -6.15
CA LYS A 120 -20.83 -1.66 -5.54
C LYS A 120 -21.03 -0.92 -4.22
N ASP A 121 -19.98 -0.82 -3.40
CA ASP A 121 -20.08 -0.30 -2.05
C ASP A 121 -19.84 1.22 -2.03
N SER A 122 -20.55 1.94 -1.16
CA SER A 122 -20.31 3.37 -0.94
C SER A 122 -19.01 3.66 -0.18
N GLN A 123 -18.50 2.68 0.56
CA GLN A 123 -17.24 2.72 1.31
C GLN A 123 -16.32 1.58 0.86
N TRP A 124 -15.03 1.86 0.65
CA TRP A 124 -14.09 0.90 0.06
C TRP A 124 -13.53 -0.14 1.05
N THR A 125 -13.90 -0.09 2.32
CA THR A 125 -13.34 -0.97 3.37
C THR A 125 -13.37 -2.44 2.98
N ARG A 126 -14.51 -2.96 2.48
CA ARG A 126 -14.61 -4.35 2.06
C ARG A 126 -13.76 -4.66 0.81
N ALA A 127 -13.76 -3.76 -0.17
CA ALA A 127 -13.01 -3.94 -1.40
C ALA A 127 -11.49 -3.94 -1.21
N LYS A 128 -11.00 -3.28 -0.17
CA LYS A 128 -9.59 -3.01 0.11
C LYS A 128 -9.05 -3.75 1.34
N GLY A 129 -9.92 -4.29 2.19
CA GLY A 129 -9.57 -4.77 3.53
C GLY A 129 -9.54 -6.29 3.71
N PHE A 130 -9.64 -7.09 2.65
CA PHE A 130 -9.47 -8.55 2.78
C PHE A 130 -8.07 -8.88 3.31
N ASP A 131 -7.95 -9.97 4.04
CA ASP A 131 -6.66 -10.53 4.39
C ASP A 131 -5.84 -10.76 3.12
N SER A 132 -4.52 -10.60 3.18
CA SER A 132 -3.58 -10.65 2.05
C SER A 132 -3.66 -9.51 1.01
N PHE A 133 -4.53 -8.52 1.18
CA PHE A 133 -4.71 -7.44 0.20
C PHE A 133 -3.72 -6.26 0.34
N CYS A 134 -2.67 -6.40 1.17
CA CYS A 134 -1.62 -5.39 1.29
C CYS A 134 -0.22 -6.01 1.33
N PRO A 135 0.25 -6.59 0.21
CA PRO A 135 1.66 -6.97 0.09
C PRO A 135 2.58 -5.77 0.29
N ILE A 136 3.60 -5.90 1.13
CA ILE A 136 4.61 -4.87 1.37
C ILE A 136 6.03 -5.42 1.24
N GLY A 137 6.91 -4.59 0.67
CA GLY A 137 8.33 -4.91 0.51
C GLY A 137 9.19 -4.52 1.72
N ASN A 138 10.49 -4.75 1.59
CA ASN A 138 11.47 -4.30 2.57
C ASN A 138 11.57 -2.78 2.59
N ILE A 139 11.80 -2.22 3.78
CA ILE A 139 11.99 -0.78 3.93
C ILE A 139 13.37 -0.37 3.40
N ALA A 140 13.41 0.63 2.51
CA ALA A 140 14.62 1.34 2.11
C ALA A 140 14.70 2.66 2.89
N THR A 141 15.72 2.79 3.73
CA THR A 141 15.94 3.98 4.56
C THR A 141 16.80 5.05 3.87
N GLU A 142 17.49 4.69 2.80
CA GLU A 142 18.23 5.58 1.91
C GLU A 142 17.48 5.63 0.58
N PHE A 143 16.77 6.71 0.28
CA PHE A 143 15.86 6.80 -0.85
C PHE A 143 16.02 8.05 -1.73
N GLY A 144 16.91 8.98 -1.37
CA GLY A 144 17.20 10.17 -2.17
C GLY A 144 16.01 11.14 -2.31
N ASP A 145 15.86 11.74 -3.48
CA ASP A 145 14.77 12.67 -3.78
C ASP A 145 13.46 11.92 -4.02
N LEU A 146 12.45 12.21 -3.19
CA LEU A 146 11.11 11.59 -3.27
C LEU A 146 10.45 11.78 -4.64
N SER A 147 10.71 12.89 -5.34
CA SER A 147 10.13 13.17 -6.65
C SER A 147 10.67 12.26 -7.77
N GLN A 148 11.83 11.64 -7.55
CA GLN A 148 12.50 10.76 -8.51
C GLN A 148 12.13 9.28 -8.31
N LEU A 149 11.37 8.94 -7.30
CA LEU A 149 10.95 7.58 -7.06
C LEU A 149 10.09 7.07 -8.22
N THR A 150 10.32 5.84 -8.63
CA THR A 150 9.54 5.19 -9.70
C THR A 150 9.06 3.83 -9.21
N VAL A 151 7.75 3.60 -9.30
CA VAL A 151 7.14 2.31 -9.05
C VAL A 151 6.89 1.56 -10.37
N VAL A 152 7.15 0.26 -10.35
CA VAL A 152 6.87 -0.66 -11.46
C VAL A 152 6.12 -1.86 -10.92
N THR A 153 5.06 -2.26 -11.61
CA THR A 153 4.35 -3.52 -11.33
C THR A 153 4.49 -4.47 -12.49
N ARG A 154 4.82 -5.73 -12.18
CA ARG A 154 4.89 -6.82 -13.17
C ARG A 154 3.94 -7.93 -12.77
N VAL A 155 3.32 -8.56 -13.76
CA VAL A 155 2.57 -9.80 -13.58
C VAL A 155 3.21 -10.86 -14.47
N ASN A 156 3.63 -11.98 -13.87
CA ASN A 156 4.36 -13.06 -14.54
C ASN A 156 5.62 -12.55 -15.29
N GLY A 157 6.31 -11.55 -14.72
CA GLY A 157 7.50 -10.93 -15.30
C GLY A 157 7.23 -9.87 -16.37
N GLU A 158 5.98 -9.70 -16.82
CA GLU A 158 5.59 -8.68 -17.80
C GLU A 158 5.23 -7.37 -17.09
N GLU A 159 5.86 -6.26 -17.50
CA GLU A 159 5.56 -4.93 -16.95
C GLU A 159 4.14 -4.50 -17.33
N ARG A 160 3.35 -4.15 -16.32
CA ARG A 160 1.96 -3.69 -16.45
C ARG A 160 1.79 -2.22 -16.05
N GLN A 161 2.52 -1.77 -15.04
CA GLN A 161 2.46 -0.40 -14.57
C GLN A 161 3.87 0.17 -14.45
N ARG A 162 3.98 1.45 -14.74
CA ARG A 162 5.15 2.28 -14.45
C ARG A 162 4.67 3.70 -14.14
N GLY A 163 5.10 4.25 -13.00
CA GLY A 163 4.77 5.62 -12.62
C GLY A 163 5.88 6.27 -11.82
N SER A 164 6.16 7.53 -12.15
CA SER A 164 7.07 8.38 -11.38
C SER A 164 6.30 9.14 -10.31
N ALA A 165 6.93 9.37 -9.14
CA ALA A 165 6.36 10.26 -8.13
C ALA A 165 6.17 11.69 -8.63
N SER A 166 6.92 12.13 -9.65
CA SER A 166 6.74 13.43 -10.32
C SER A 166 5.41 13.54 -11.10
N ASP A 167 4.78 12.41 -11.45
CA ASP A 167 3.50 12.37 -12.18
C ASP A 167 2.28 12.39 -11.25
N MET A 168 2.52 12.35 -9.93
CA MET A 168 1.46 12.44 -8.93
C MET A 168 0.72 13.78 -8.99
N VAL A 169 -0.58 13.74 -8.74
CA VAL A 169 -1.43 14.95 -8.60
C VAL A 169 -1.03 15.73 -7.36
N PHE A 170 -0.86 15.02 -6.26
CA PHE A 170 -0.44 15.55 -4.97
C PHE A 170 0.91 14.93 -4.59
N SER A 171 1.90 15.77 -4.30
CA SER A 171 3.24 15.32 -3.90
C SER A 171 3.23 14.54 -2.59
N ILE A 172 4.24 13.70 -2.37
CA ILE A 172 4.35 12.93 -1.11
C ILE A 172 4.34 13.84 0.13
N PRO A 173 5.12 14.94 0.22
CA PRO A 173 5.05 15.84 1.37
C PRO A 173 3.66 16.45 1.57
N MET A 174 2.99 16.85 0.49
CA MET A 174 1.63 17.40 0.54
C MET A 174 0.63 16.37 1.09
N LEU A 175 0.71 15.11 0.65
CA LEU A 175 -0.15 14.03 1.15
C LEU A 175 0.03 13.80 2.66
N LEU A 176 1.28 13.70 3.13
CA LEU A 176 1.59 13.50 4.54
C LEU A 176 1.11 14.68 5.39
N SER A 177 1.33 15.91 4.91
CA SER A 177 0.80 17.13 5.56
C SER A 177 -0.72 17.08 5.64
N TYR A 178 -1.41 16.85 4.53
CA TYR A 178 -2.87 16.79 4.45
C TYR A 178 -3.45 15.75 5.43
N VAL A 179 -2.94 14.50 5.39
CA VAL A 179 -3.39 13.44 6.29
C VAL A 179 -3.14 13.81 7.75
N SER A 180 -1.99 14.42 8.07
CA SER A 180 -1.64 14.82 9.44
C SER A 180 -2.59 15.87 10.04
N HIS A 181 -3.29 16.65 9.20
CA HIS A 181 -4.32 17.58 9.63
C HIS A 181 -5.67 16.91 9.92
N VAL A 182 -5.90 15.71 9.40
CA VAL A 182 -7.12 14.91 9.65
C VAL A 182 -6.90 13.94 10.81
N MET A 183 -5.76 13.24 10.80
CA MET A 183 -5.41 12.26 11.84
C MET A 183 -3.90 12.25 12.09
N THR A 184 -3.49 12.08 13.34
CA THR A 184 -2.07 11.90 13.68
C THR A 184 -1.51 10.67 12.97
N LEU A 185 -0.35 10.82 12.32
CA LEU A 185 0.47 9.72 11.84
C LEU A 185 1.50 9.38 12.92
N GLU A 186 1.57 8.12 13.30
CA GLU A 186 2.49 7.61 14.33
C GLU A 186 3.67 6.86 13.70
N PRO A 187 4.80 6.73 14.39
CA PRO A 187 5.92 5.94 13.91
C PRO A 187 5.49 4.51 13.54
N GLY A 188 5.87 4.06 12.36
CA GLY A 188 5.49 2.77 11.81
C GLY A 188 4.21 2.76 10.98
N ASP A 189 3.39 3.81 11.00
CA ASP A 189 2.27 3.93 10.07
C ASP A 189 2.76 3.98 8.62
N ILE A 190 1.93 3.49 7.70
CA ILE A 190 2.22 3.44 6.27
C ILE A 190 1.26 4.38 5.54
N VAL A 191 1.79 5.17 4.60
CA VAL A 191 0.99 5.93 3.64
C VAL A 191 1.30 5.42 2.24
N ALA A 192 0.35 4.72 1.61
CA ALA A 192 0.40 4.30 0.21
C ALA A 192 -0.11 5.44 -0.67
N THR A 193 0.67 5.86 -1.68
CA THR A 193 0.56 7.18 -2.31
C THR A 193 -0.29 7.22 -3.57
N GLY A 194 -0.94 6.11 -3.91
CA GLY A 194 -1.72 5.93 -5.12
C GLY A 194 -0.96 5.19 -6.21
N THR A 195 -1.72 4.58 -7.12
CA THR A 195 -1.21 3.72 -8.20
C THR A 195 -1.25 4.44 -9.55
N PRO A 196 -0.26 4.21 -10.44
CA PRO A 196 -0.31 4.67 -11.83
C PRO A 196 -1.30 3.85 -12.67
N SER A 197 -1.54 4.25 -13.93
CA SER A 197 -2.34 3.50 -14.90
C SER A 197 -1.75 2.12 -15.21
N GLY A 198 -2.57 1.21 -15.75
CA GLY A 198 -2.20 -0.16 -16.12
C GLY A 198 -2.70 -1.22 -15.13
N VAL A 199 -3.65 -0.87 -14.26
CA VAL A 199 -4.32 -1.85 -13.38
C VAL A 199 -5.06 -2.90 -14.19
N ALA A 200 -4.99 -4.17 -13.76
CA ALA A 200 -5.65 -5.27 -14.44
C ALA A 200 -5.99 -6.40 -13.47
N PRO A 201 -6.93 -7.28 -13.85
CA PRO A 201 -7.26 -8.45 -13.05
C PRO A 201 -6.06 -9.39 -12.86
N ILE A 202 -6.04 -10.05 -11.71
CA ILE A 202 -5.15 -11.18 -11.39
C ILE A 202 -5.96 -12.45 -11.19
N SER A 203 -5.34 -13.60 -11.46
CA SER A 203 -5.96 -14.91 -11.43
C SER A 203 -5.10 -15.89 -10.63
N ASP A 204 -5.71 -16.99 -10.22
CA ASP A 204 -4.97 -18.11 -9.59
C ASP A 204 -3.78 -18.54 -10.45
N GLY A 205 -2.62 -18.71 -9.82
CA GLY A 205 -1.36 -19.05 -10.45
C GLY A 205 -0.54 -17.87 -10.98
N ASP A 206 -1.07 -16.64 -10.99
CA ASP A 206 -0.27 -15.45 -11.32
C ASP A 206 0.76 -15.16 -10.22
N VAL A 207 1.81 -14.44 -10.59
CA VAL A 207 2.78 -13.83 -9.66
C VAL A 207 2.80 -12.34 -9.90
N VAL A 208 2.49 -11.57 -8.85
CA VAL A 208 2.53 -10.09 -8.90
C VAL A 208 3.77 -9.59 -8.20
N GLU A 209 4.56 -8.80 -8.90
CA GLU A 209 5.74 -8.12 -8.37
C GLU A 209 5.53 -6.60 -8.38
N VAL A 210 5.78 -5.94 -7.26
CA VAL A 210 5.83 -4.47 -7.16
C VAL A 210 7.23 -4.06 -6.73
N GLU A 211 7.83 -3.13 -7.45
CA GLU A 211 9.18 -2.63 -7.22
C GLU A 211 9.20 -1.10 -7.19
N ILE A 212 9.82 -0.51 -6.17
CA ILE A 212 10.36 0.86 -6.24
C ILE A 212 11.79 0.68 -6.73
N ILE A 213 12.08 1.14 -7.94
CA ILE A 213 13.30 0.81 -8.68
C ILE A 213 14.55 1.02 -7.83
N GLY A 214 15.30 -0.08 -7.62
CA GLY A 214 16.57 -0.10 -6.90
C GLY A 214 16.48 0.08 -5.38
N LEU A 215 15.27 0.14 -4.81
CA LEU A 215 15.06 0.42 -3.38
C LEU A 215 14.30 -0.68 -2.64
N SER A 216 13.09 -0.99 -3.08
CA SER A 216 12.18 -1.90 -2.37
C SER A 216 11.41 -2.76 -3.36
N LYS A 217 11.17 -4.03 -3.01
CA LYS A 217 10.43 -4.95 -3.85
C LYS A 217 9.62 -5.94 -3.02
N VAL A 218 8.49 -6.37 -3.55
CA VAL A 218 7.68 -7.48 -3.05
C VAL A 218 7.14 -8.29 -4.21
N SER A 219 7.18 -9.62 -4.10
CA SER A 219 6.67 -10.55 -5.11
C SER A 219 5.82 -11.62 -4.43
N ASN A 220 4.58 -11.78 -4.91
CA ASN A 220 3.58 -12.61 -4.26
C ASN A 220 2.85 -13.49 -5.29
N PRO A 221 2.75 -14.81 -5.06
CA PRO A 221 1.87 -15.65 -5.83
C PRO A 221 0.40 -15.34 -5.54
N VAL A 222 -0.46 -15.58 -6.51
CA VAL A 222 -1.92 -15.46 -6.38
C VAL A 222 -2.53 -16.84 -6.26
N THR A 223 -3.46 -17.03 -5.31
CA THR A 223 -4.20 -18.28 -5.09
C THR A 223 -5.69 -18.01 -4.89
N GLY A 224 -6.57 -18.93 -5.35
CA GLY A 224 -8.00 -18.77 -5.14
C GLY A 224 -8.84 -19.89 -5.68
#